data_2bf6d5d4695800177651087c71d5e8ff
#
_entry.id   2bf6d5d4695800177651087c71d5e8ff
#
_cell.length_a   1.000
_cell.length_b   1.000
_cell.length_c   1.000
_cell.angle_alpha   90.00
_cell.angle_beta   90.00
_cell.angle_gamma   90.00
#
_symmetry.space_group_name_H-M   'P 1'
#
loop_
_entity.id
_entity.type
_entity.pdbx_description
1 polymer ?
#
loop_
_entity_poly.entity_id
_entity_poly.type
_entity_poly.pdbx_seq_one_letter_code
_entity_poly.pdbx_strand_id
1 'polypeptide(L)'
;MKRFTQALIAVIALCTAQLALSQEAIEITSGTDKATPIAVVPFGWQGSAPLSEDLAEISANDLRNTGMFAPMERSNMLSYPVRGEEINSRDWKMIGVDYVVVGQVTNQPGTDRYELNYSLYSILREQVLLSKTVSGTQSQLRDM
;
A
#
# COMPACT_ATOMS: atom_id res chain seq x y z
N MET A 1 33.35 3.05 -62.05
CA MET A 1 33.21 2.05 -60.98
C MET A 1 33.66 2.52 -59.63
N LYS A 2 34.80 3.18 -59.44
CA LYS A 2 35.27 3.65 -58.11
C LYS A 2 34.38 4.65 -57.40
N ARG A 3 33.67 5.52 -58.14
CA ARG A 3 32.74 6.52 -57.54
C ARG A 3 31.41 5.91 -57.05
N PHE A 4 30.98 4.81 -57.70
CA PHE A 4 29.78 4.07 -57.30
C PHE A 4 30.00 3.26 -56.00
N THR A 5 31.18 2.66 -55.85
CA THR A 5 31.55 1.95 -54.59
C THR A 5 31.76 2.87 -53.43
N GLN A 6 32.28 4.09 -53.63
CA GLN A 6 32.41 5.09 -52.60
C GLN A 6 31.07 5.64 -52.13
N ALA A 7 30.12 5.84 -53.02
CA ALA A 7 28.77 6.27 -52.65
C ALA A 7 28.02 5.17 -51.88
N LEU A 8 28.18 3.91 -52.24
CA LEU A 8 27.55 2.78 -51.54
C LEU A 8 28.08 2.64 -50.09
N ILE A 9 29.39 2.81 -49.88
CA ILE A 9 30.00 2.73 -48.55
C ILE A 9 29.55 3.89 -47.68
N ALA A 10 29.38 5.10 -48.21
CA ALA A 10 28.91 6.26 -47.48
C ALA A 10 27.44 6.09 -47.02
N VAL A 11 26.59 5.47 -47.84
CA VAL A 11 25.17 5.21 -47.47
C VAL A 11 25.08 4.15 -46.36
N ILE A 12 25.91 3.11 -46.40
CA ILE A 12 25.94 2.05 -45.38
C ILE A 12 26.46 2.63 -44.05
N ALA A 13 27.46 3.49 -44.06
CA ALA A 13 27.98 4.14 -42.87
C ALA A 13 26.95 5.10 -42.21
N LEU A 14 26.09 5.74 -43.02
CA LEU A 14 25.05 6.64 -42.50
C LEU A 14 23.89 5.88 -41.84
N CYS A 15 23.57 4.66 -42.33
CA CYS A 15 22.53 3.83 -41.71
C CYS A 15 22.91 3.19 -40.39
N THR A 16 24.22 2.97 -40.13
CA THR A 16 24.67 2.40 -38.85
C THR A 16 24.73 3.42 -37.70
N ALA A 17 24.76 4.70 -38.01
CA ALA A 17 24.80 5.77 -36.99
C ALA A 17 23.46 6.00 -36.26
N GLN A 18 22.34 5.44 -36.74
CA GLN A 18 21.01 5.65 -36.15
C GLN A 18 20.63 4.61 -35.08
N LEU A 19 21.42 3.57 -34.88
CA LEU A 19 21.12 2.50 -33.93
C LEU A 19 21.71 2.76 -32.51
N ALA A 20 22.40 3.87 -32.29
CA ALA A 20 23.12 4.14 -31.05
C ALA A 20 22.42 5.11 -30.07
N LEU A 21 21.16 5.54 -30.34
CA LEU A 21 20.50 6.59 -29.54
C LEU A 21 19.27 6.10 -28.77
N SER A 22 19.13 4.82 -28.52
CA SER A 22 18.05 4.32 -27.65
C SER A 22 18.60 3.50 -26.47
N GLN A 23 19.52 4.08 -25.72
CA GLN A 23 19.66 3.72 -24.31
C GLN A 23 18.83 4.74 -23.52
N GLU A 24 17.54 4.45 -23.30
CA GLU A 24 16.84 5.00 -22.17
C GLU A 24 17.62 4.55 -20.92
N ALA A 25 18.45 5.44 -20.40
CA ALA A 25 18.95 5.29 -19.06
C ALA A 25 17.71 5.25 -18.17
N ILE A 26 17.39 4.07 -17.63
CA ILE A 26 16.47 3.96 -16.50
C ILE A 26 17.17 4.72 -15.38
N GLU A 27 16.88 6.00 -15.26
CA GLU A 27 17.21 6.78 -14.10
C GLU A 27 16.43 6.16 -12.96
N ILE A 28 17.10 5.28 -12.19
CA ILE A 28 16.61 4.87 -10.89
C ILE A 28 16.68 6.15 -10.06
N THR A 29 15.65 7.00 -10.18
CA THR A 29 15.37 8.01 -9.19
C THR A 29 15.25 7.23 -7.90
N SER A 30 16.29 7.30 -7.06
CA SER A 30 16.25 6.87 -5.67
C SER A 30 14.97 7.46 -5.10
N GLY A 31 13.91 6.61 -5.02
CA GLY A 31 12.70 6.99 -4.33
C GLY A 31 13.17 7.50 -2.98
N THR A 32 12.68 8.63 -2.57
CA THR A 32 12.97 9.19 -1.26
C THR A 32 12.89 8.04 -0.26
N ASP A 33 14.02 7.74 0.43
CA ASP A 33 14.14 6.70 1.48
C ASP A 33 13.20 6.95 2.69
N LYS A 34 12.16 7.73 2.49
CA LYS A 34 11.20 8.08 3.52
C LYS A 34 10.03 7.08 3.48
N ALA A 35 9.93 6.30 4.55
CA ALA A 35 8.81 5.40 4.73
C ALA A 35 7.46 6.13 4.58
N THR A 36 6.52 5.48 3.88
CA THR A 36 5.21 6.05 3.56
C THR A 36 4.35 6.19 4.81
N PRO A 37 3.86 7.39 5.16
CA PRO A 37 2.98 7.59 6.31
C PRO A 37 1.66 6.85 6.14
N ILE A 38 1.32 5.99 7.10
CA ILE A 38 0.09 5.20 7.12
C ILE A 38 -0.52 5.20 8.51
N ALA A 39 -1.85 5.22 8.61
CA ALA A 39 -2.56 4.98 9.85
C ALA A 39 -3.26 3.62 9.79
N VAL A 40 -3.00 2.76 10.77
CA VAL A 40 -3.77 1.53 10.98
C VAL A 40 -4.69 1.78 12.15
N VAL A 41 -5.94 2.06 11.84
CA VAL A 41 -6.95 2.40 12.85
C VAL A 41 -7.35 1.14 13.63
N PRO A 42 -7.57 1.21 14.95
CA PRO A 42 -8.12 0.09 15.71
C PRO A 42 -9.34 -0.50 15.02
N PHE A 43 -9.31 -1.81 14.73
CA PHE A 43 -10.41 -2.45 14.03
C PHE A 43 -11.65 -2.52 14.92
N GLY A 44 -12.80 -2.24 14.33
CA GLY A 44 -14.08 -2.41 15.01
C GLY A 44 -14.28 -3.88 15.41
N TRP A 45 -14.88 -4.11 16.56
CA TRP A 45 -15.18 -5.44 17.06
C TRP A 45 -16.68 -5.65 17.22
N GLN A 46 -17.18 -6.75 16.65
CA GLN A 46 -18.55 -7.19 16.82
C GLN A 46 -18.55 -8.67 17.26
N GLY A 47 -18.51 -8.87 18.56
CA GLY A 47 -18.55 -10.20 19.18
C GLY A 47 -18.90 -10.12 20.64
N SER A 48 -19.15 -11.28 21.26
CA SER A 48 -19.61 -11.39 22.64
C SER A 48 -18.48 -11.37 23.68
N ALA A 49 -17.25 -11.72 23.29
CA ALA A 49 -16.08 -11.75 24.16
C ALA A 49 -14.97 -10.84 23.58
N PRO A 50 -14.11 -10.23 24.41
CA PRO A 50 -12.99 -9.45 23.90
C PRO A 50 -12.09 -10.27 22.97
N LEU A 51 -11.54 -9.64 21.92
CA LEU A 51 -10.46 -10.27 21.13
C LEU A 51 -9.24 -10.51 22.02
N SER A 52 -8.58 -11.66 21.84
CA SER A 52 -7.36 -12.00 22.57
C SER A 52 -6.16 -11.18 22.10
N GLU A 53 -6.20 -10.65 20.88
CA GLU A 53 -5.13 -9.91 20.25
C GLU A 53 -5.65 -8.66 19.54
N ASP A 54 -4.81 -7.63 19.48
CA ASP A 54 -5.08 -6.42 18.75
C ASP A 54 -4.53 -6.54 17.32
N LEU A 55 -5.40 -6.95 16.39
CA LEU A 55 -5.01 -7.19 15.01
C LEU A 55 -4.54 -5.92 14.28
N ALA A 56 -5.06 -4.75 14.65
CA ALA A 56 -4.60 -3.49 14.08
C ALA A 56 -3.17 -3.15 14.54
N GLU A 57 -2.85 -3.41 15.81
CA GLU A 57 -1.49 -3.21 16.33
C GLU A 57 -0.49 -4.18 15.71
N ILE A 58 -0.86 -5.46 15.56
CA ILE A 58 -0.04 -6.46 14.88
C ILE A 58 0.24 -6.00 13.44
N SER A 59 -0.80 -5.61 12.70
CA SER A 59 -0.66 -5.11 11.31
C SER A 59 0.22 -3.87 11.22
N ALA A 60 0.09 -2.93 12.18
CA ALA A 60 0.94 -1.74 12.21
C ALA A 60 2.41 -2.11 12.44
N ASN A 61 2.68 -3.04 13.35
CA ASN A 61 4.04 -3.52 13.61
C ASN A 61 4.65 -4.22 12.41
N ASP A 62 3.87 -5.06 11.72
CA ASP A 62 4.33 -5.76 10.52
C ASP A 62 4.65 -4.76 9.40
N LEU A 63 3.79 -3.79 9.15
CA LEU A 63 4.05 -2.73 8.19
C LEU A 63 5.31 -1.92 8.54
N ARG A 64 5.53 -1.60 9.81
CA ARG A 64 6.74 -0.92 10.30
C ARG A 64 7.99 -1.75 10.02
N ASN A 65 7.91 -3.06 10.26
CA ASN A 65 9.03 -3.98 10.06
C ASN A 65 9.44 -4.14 8.59
N THR A 66 8.55 -3.83 7.64
CA THR A 66 8.92 -3.81 6.21
C THR A 66 9.90 -2.68 5.87
N GLY A 67 9.99 -1.63 6.68
CA GLY A 67 10.74 -0.41 6.39
C GLY A 67 10.11 0.49 5.32
N MET A 68 9.06 0.03 4.65
CA MET A 68 8.37 0.77 3.58
C MET A 68 7.32 1.75 4.11
N PHE A 69 6.79 1.48 5.30
CA PHE A 69 5.71 2.25 5.92
C PHE A 69 6.12 2.82 7.27
N ALA A 70 5.57 3.98 7.59
CA ALA A 70 5.67 4.63 8.89
C ALA A 70 4.28 4.70 9.53
N PRO A 71 3.86 3.65 10.27
CA PRO A 71 2.57 3.64 10.95
C PRO A 71 2.51 4.72 12.03
N MET A 72 1.41 5.47 12.02
CA MET A 72 1.13 6.51 13.00
C MET A 72 0.78 5.89 14.36
N GLU A 73 1.27 6.51 15.44
CA GLU A 73 0.87 6.14 16.81
C GLU A 73 -0.61 6.45 17.06
N ARG A 74 -1.32 5.57 17.76
CA ARG A 74 -2.77 5.72 18.06
C ARG A 74 -3.11 7.02 18.75
N SER A 75 -2.26 7.47 19.66
CA SER A 75 -2.43 8.74 20.38
C SER A 75 -2.50 9.96 19.48
N ASN A 76 -1.98 9.86 18.26
CA ASN A 76 -1.95 10.93 17.28
C ASN A 76 -3.12 10.86 16.27
N MET A 77 -3.94 9.81 16.34
CA MET A 77 -5.10 9.66 15.45
C MET A 77 -6.25 10.55 15.91
N LEU A 78 -6.90 11.22 14.96
CA LEU A 78 -8.00 12.15 15.25
C LEU A 78 -9.36 11.46 15.40
N SER A 79 -9.51 10.26 14.83
CA SER A 79 -10.75 9.48 14.83
C SER A 79 -10.44 8.00 14.61
N TYR A 80 -11.44 7.16 14.84
CA TYR A 80 -11.34 5.71 14.70
C TYR A 80 -12.43 5.18 13.77
N PRO A 81 -12.40 5.54 12.46
CA PRO A 81 -13.34 5.01 11.49
C PRO A 81 -13.16 3.50 11.32
N VAL A 82 -14.25 2.77 11.11
CA VAL A 82 -14.21 1.32 10.85
C VAL A 82 -14.47 1.01 9.37
N ARG A 83 -14.97 1.99 8.61
CA ARG A 83 -15.23 1.88 7.17
C ARG A 83 -14.66 3.07 6.41
N GLY A 84 -14.40 2.86 5.10
CA GLY A 84 -13.83 3.89 4.24
C GLY A 84 -14.70 5.15 4.12
N GLU A 85 -16.03 5.00 4.15
CA GLU A 85 -16.98 6.11 4.05
C GLU A 85 -16.98 7.04 5.27
N GLU A 86 -16.45 6.57 6.40
CA GLU A 86 -16.35 7.34 7.64
C GLU A 86 -15.08 8.20 7.70
N ILE A 87 -14.17 8.04 6.71
CA ILE A 87 -12.89 8.74 6.67
C ILE A 87 -13.09 10.18 6.16
N ASN A 88 -12.76 11.15 7.00
CA ASN A 88 -12.63 12.54 6.56
C ASN A 88 -11.20 12.80 6.07
N SER A 89 -11.00 12.74 4.75
CA SER A 89 -9.67 12.88 4.14
C SER A 89 -8.94 14.17 4.51
N ARG A 90 -9.68 15.27 4.74
CA ARG A 90 -9.08 16.55 5.14
C ARG A 90 -8.34 16.45 6.46
N ASP A 91 -8.94 15.78 7.46
CA ASP A 91 -8.37 15.68 8.81
C ASP A 91 -7.10 14.83 8.78
N TRP A 92 -7.14 13.70 8.09
CA TRP A 92 -5.99 12.81 7.94
C TRP A 92 -4.85 13.44 7.13
N LYS A 93 -5.18 14.24 6.11
CA LYS A 93 -4.20 15.00 5.34
C LYS A 93 -3.49 16.05 6.20
N MET A 94 -4.20 16.72 7.10
CA MET A 94 -3.62 17.72 8.00
C MET A 94 -2.56 17.12 8.95
N ILE A 95 -2.72 15.88 9.36
CA ILE A 95 -1.75 15.18 10.22
C ILE A 95 -0.71 14.39 9.43
N GLY A 96 -0.66 14.55 8.10
CA GLY A 96 0.40 14.04 7.24
C GLY A 96 0.33 12.54 6.95
N VAL A 97 -0.86 11.96 6.90
CA VAL A 97 -1.10 10.54 6.56
C VAL A 97 -1.47 10.43 5.08
N ASP A 98 -0.84 9.49 4.37
CA ASP A 98 -1.11 9.22 2.96
C ASP A 98 -2.16 8.10 2.77
N TYR A 99 -2.17 7.12 3.67
CA TYR A 99 -3.07 5.97 3.63
C TYR A 99 -3.67 5.67 4.99
N VAL A 100 -4.91 5.19 5.00
CA VAL A 100 -5.59 4.74 6.21
C VAL A 100 -6.09 3.31 6.00
N VAL A 101 -5.75 2.42 6.93
CA VAL A 101 -6.30 1.07 7.02
C VAL A 101 -7.41 1.08 8.06
N VAL A 102 -8.60 0.71 7.64
CA VAL A 102 -9.78 0.53 8.50
C VAL A 102 -10.27 -0.91 8.39
N GLY A 103 -10.96 -1.38 9.40
CA GLY A 103 -11.50 -2.74 9.35
C GLY A 103 -12.44 -3.04 10.47
N GLN A 104 -13.12 -4.17 10.32
CA GLN A 104 -14.06 -4.70 11.30
C GLN A 104 -13.86 -6.19 11.46
N VAL A 105 -13.77 -6.65 12.69
CA VAL A 105 -13.73 -8.06 13.04
C VAL A 105 -15.10 -8.48 13.56
N THR A 106 -15.60 -9.59 13.05
CA THR A 106 -16.85 -10.21 13.51
C THR A 106 -16.58 -11.65 13.94
N ASN A 107 -17.35 -12.13 14.89
CA ASN A 107 -17.35 -13.53 15.30
C ASN A 107 -18.71 -14.15 14.97
N GLN A 108 -18.70 -15.34 14.39
CA GLN A 108 -19.95 -16.09 14.16
C GLN A 108 -20.42 -16.69 15.49
N PRO A 109 -21.64 -16.35 15.96
CA PRO A 109 -22.15 -16.84 17.24
C PRO A 109 -22.10 -18.35 17.34
N GLY A 110 -21.58 -18.87 18.45
CA GLY A 110 -21.48 -20.32 18.72
C GLY A 110 -20.37 -21.05 17.96
N THR A 111 -19.49 -20.34 17.30
CA THR A 111 -18.34 -20.91 16.58
C THR A 111 -17.04 -20.23 17.00
N ASP A 112 -15.91 -20.92 16.74
CA ASP A 112 -14.54 -20.34 16.85
C ASP A 112 -14.10 -19.73 15.51
N ARG A 113 -15.03 -19.13 14.75
CA ARG A 113 -14.75 -18.50 13.47
C ARG A 113 -14.86 -16.99 13.56
N TYR A 114 -13.80 -16.35 13.08
CA TYR A 114 -13.66 -14.89 13.00
C TYR A 114 -13.54 -14.49 11.53
N GLU A 115 -14.06 -13.32 11.22
CA GLU A 115 -13.95 -12.71 9.91
C GLU A 115 -13.46 -11.28 10.09
N LEU A 116 -12.35 -10.94 9.42
CA LEU A 116 -11.83 -9.58 9.34
C LEU A 116 -12.13 -9.02 7.95
N ASN A 117 -12.94 -7.99 7.89
CA ASN A 117 -13.14 -7.16 6.72
C ASN A 117 -12.27 -5.91 6.86
N TYR A 118 -11.33 -5.69 5.95
CA TYR A 118 -10.49 -4.50 6.00
C TYR A 118 -10.38 -3.82 4.63
N SER A 119 -10.09 -2.52 4.68
CA SER A 119 -9.92 -1.68 3.51
C SER A 119 -8.72 -0.75 3.66
N LEU A 120 -8.00 -0.55 2.56
CA LEU A 120 -6.97 0.47 2.42
C LEU A 120 -7.56 1.67 1.69
N TYR A 121 -7.54 2.83 2.32
CA TYR A 121 -8.02 4.09 1.78
C TYR A 121 -6.86 5.02 1.44
N SER A 122 -6.88 5.64 0.27
CA SER A 122 -5.93 6.68 -0.12
C SER A 122 -6.48 8.06 0.21
N ILE A 123 -5.76 8.80 1.04
CA ILE A 123 -6.13 10.17 1.42
C ILE A 123 -5.99 11.12 0.22
N LEU A 124 -4.95 10.93 -0.61
CA LEU A 124 -4.74 11.76 -1.79
C LEU A 124 -5.83 11.55 -2.87
N ARG A 125 -6.24 10.31 -3.09
CA ARG A 125 -7.24 9.95 -4.11
C ARG A 125 -8.67 9.98 -3.60
N GLU A 126 -8.84 10.11 -2.29
CA GLU A 126 -10.14 10.12 -1.59
C GLU A 126 -11.00 8.88 -1.94
N GLN A 127 -10.36 7.71 -2.03
CA GLN A 127 -11.05 6.46 -2.40
C GLN A 127 -10.43 5.24 -1.76
N VAL A 128 -11.23 4.19 -1.63
CA VAL A 128 -10.77 2.85 -1.26
C VAL A 128 -9.98 2.26 -2.42
N LEU A 129 -8.74 1.84 -2.15
CA LEU A 129 -7.87 1.18 -3.12
C LEU A 129 -8.00 -0.34 -3.10
N LEU A 130 -8.27 -0.89 -1.93
CA LEU A 130 -8.34 -2.32 -1.68
C LEU A 130 -9.35 -2.58 -0.58
N SER A 131 -10.18 -3.61 -0.78
CA SER A 131 -10.99 -4.21 0.29
C SER A 131 -10.83 -5.72 0.23
N LYS A 132 -10.65 -6.34 1.39
CA LYS A 132 -10.52 -7.79 1.52
C LYS A 132 -11.25 -8.30 2.76
N THR A 133 -11.66 -9.55 2.67
CA THR A 133 -12.20 -10.34 3.76
C THR A 133 -11.28 -11.53 3.99
N VAL A 134 -10.88 -11.73 5.23
CA VAL A 134 -10.09 -12.88 5.68
C VAL A 134 -10.85 -13.58 6.79
N SER A 135 -10.83 -14.91 6.80
CA SER A 135 -11.51 -15.71 7.83
C SER A 135 -10.55 -16.70 8.44
N GLY A 136 -10.67 -16.93 9.74
CA GLY A 136 -9.84 -17.87 10.49
C GLY A 136 -10.48 -18.26 11.81
N THR A 137 -9.78 -19.13 12.55
CA THR A 137 -10.09 -19.46 13.94
C THR A 137 -9.34 -18.52 14.88
N GLN A 138 -9.72 -18.52 16.17
CA GLN A 138 -9.03 -17.71 17.18
C GLN A 138 -7.50 -17.96 17.20
N SER A 139 -7.07 -19.20 17.02
CA SER A 139 -5.64 -19.53 16.97
C SER A 139 -4.91 -19.03 15.71
N GLN A 140 -5.65 -18.68 14.67
CA GLN A 140 -5.13 -18.17 13.39
C GLN A 140 -5.24 -16.65 13.25
N LEU A 141 -5.84 -15.96 14.23
CA LEU A 141 -6.07 -14.50 14.14
C LEU A 141 -4.78 -13.73 13.86
N ARG A 142 -3.65 -14.17 14.40
CA ARG A 142 -2.36 -13.52 14.19
C ARG A 142 -1.84 -13.64 12.75
N ASP A 143 -2.24 -14.68 12.05
CA ASP A 143 -1.79 -15.00 10.69
C ASP A 143 -2.77 -14.47 9.62
N MET A 144 -3.84 -13.78 10.03
CA MET A 144 -4.84 -13.16 9.15
C MET A 144 -4.37 -11.80 8.66
#